data_dbb9ba955052462b1105f24580688f0d
#
_entry.id   dbb9ba955052462b1105f24580688f0d
#
_cell.length_a   1.000
_cell.length_b   1.000
_cell.length_c   1.000
_cell.angle_alpha   90.00
_cell.angle_beta   90.00
_cell.angle_gamma   90.00
#
_symmetry.space_group_name_H-M   'P 1'
#
loop_
_entity.id
_entity.type
_entity.pdbx_description
1 polymer ?
#
loop_
_entity_poly.entity_id
_entity_poly.type
_entity_poly.pdbx_seq_one_letter_code
_entity_poly.pdbx_strand_id
1 'polypeptide(L)'
;MIRIVHSDGFLRSAKRLPQSTREKLTRLPGIFGDNPFHPLLHTKKLGGEFAGLYSFRITRDWRIIFQFMEHETIRLLRVGDRKDVYS
;
A
#
# COMPACT_ATOMS: atom_id res chain seq x y z
N MET A 1 16.43 6.74 0.75
CA MET A 1 15.54 5.94 -0.11
C MET A 1 14.79 4.92 0.75
N ILE A 2 13.48 4.82 0.56
CA ILE A 2 12.66 3.90 1.34
C ILE A 2 12.70 2.51 0.72
N ARG A 3 12.98 1.50 1.55
CA ARG A 3 12.92 0.10 1.15
C ARG A 3 11.49 -0.40 1.26
N ILE A 4 11.03 -1.11 0.23
CA ILE A 4 9.69 -1.69 0.22
C ILE A 4 9.81 -3.20 0.28
N VAL A 5 9.14 -3.82 1.27
CA VAL A 5 9.06 -5.28 1.37
C VAL A 5 7.60 -5.72 1.30
N HIS A 6 7.38 -6.96 0.91
CA HIS A 6 6.04 -7.51 0.71
C HIS A 6 5.77 -8.64 1.70
N SER A 7 4.59 -8.65 2.31
CA SER A 7 4.14 -9.80 3.09
C SER A 7 3.53 -10.85 2.15
N ASP A 8 3.40 -12.08 2.63
CA ASP A 8 2.71 -13.13 1.88
C ASP A 8 1.25 -12.77 1.65
N GLY A 9 0.61 -12.13 2.63
CA GLY A 9 -0.77 -11.66 2.49
C GLY A 9 -0.92 -10.63 1.38
N PHE A 10 0.06 -9.73 1.25
CA PHE A 10 0.07 -8.77 0.17
C PHE A 10 0.15 -9.47 -1.19
N LEU A 11 1.10 -10.41 -1.32
CA LEU A 11 1.28 -11.12 -2.59
C LEU A 11 0.05 -11.89 -3.00
N ARG A 12 -0.64 -12.53 -2.05
CA ARG A 12 -1.89 -13.23 -2.34
C ARG A 12 -2.98 -12.27 -2.80
N SER A 13 -3.13 -11.14 -2.11
CA SER A 13 -4.16 -10.17 -2.47
C SER A 13 -3.87 -9.49 -3.80
N ALA A 14 -2.61 -9.27 -4.12
CA ALA A 14 -2.21 -8.62 -5.37
C ALA A 14 -2.58 -9.45 -6.60
N LYS A 15 -2.67 -10.77 -6.47
CA LYS A 15 -3.05 -11.64 -7.59
C LYS A 15 -4.46 -11.37 -8.11
N ARG A 16 -5.31 -10.75 -7.28
CA ARG A 16 -6.70 -10.46 -7.64
C ARG A 16 -6.86 -9.12 -8.36
N LEU A 17 -5.78 -8.36 -8.49
CA LEU A 17 -5.86 -7.04 -9.09
C LEU A 17 -6.05 -7.11 -10.61
N PRO A 18 -6.85 -6.17 -11.16
CA PRO A 18 -6.88 -5.99 -12.61
C PRO A 18 -5.48 -5.70 -13.14
N GLN A 19 -5.22 -6.09 -14.38
CA GLN A 19 -3.90 -5.90 -14.99
C GLN A 19 -3.44 -4.45 -14.96
N SER A 20 -4.33 -3.52 -15.27
CA SER A 20 -4.00 -2.08 -15.27
C SER A 20 -3.56 -1.60 -13.88
N THR A 21 -4.19 -2.12 -12.82
CA THR A 21 -3.84 -1.77 -11.46
C THR A 21 -2.50 -2.39 -11.07
N ARG A 22 -2.23 -3.63 -11.50
CA ARG A 22 -0.93 -4.28 -11.26
C ARG A 22 0.21 -3.52 -11.94
N GLU A 23 -0.03 -2.98 -13.13
CA GLU A 23 0.97 -2.17 -13.82
C GLU A 23 1.31 -0.91 -13.04
N LYS A 24 0.32 -0.28 -12.40
CA LYS A 24 0.57 0.87 -11.53
C LYS A 24 1.40 0.49 -10.31
N LEU A 25 1.22 -0.72 -9.78
CA LEU A 25 2.03 -1.20 -8.67
C LEU A 25 3.51 -1.24 -9.01
N THR A 26 3.86 -1.54 -10.25
CA THR A 26 5.28 -1.60 -10.66
C THR A 26 5.95 -0.23 -10.62
N ARG A 27 5.17 0.84 -10.63
CA ARG A 27 5.67 2.22 -10.58
C ARG A 27 5.79 2.76 -9.16
N LEU A 28 5.25 2.04 -8.17
CA LEU A 28 5.23 2.49 -6.79
C LEU A 28 6.62 2.78 -6.21
N PRO A 29 7.64 1.95 -6.44
CA PRO A 29 8.96 2.24 -5.88
C PRO A 29 9.49 3.62 -6.25
N GLY A 30 9.18 4.11 -7.45
CA GLY A 30 9.60 5.45 -7.88
C GLY A 30 8.88 6.55 -7.13
N ILE A 31 7.57 6.42 -6.94
CA ILE A 31 6.77 7.44 -6.25
C ILE A 31 6.94 7.33 -4.73
N PHE A 32 6.82 6.13 -4.20
CA PHE A 32 6.83 5.86 -2.77
C PHE A 32 8.23 6.03 -2.16
N GLY A 33 9.26 5.68 -2.95
CA GLY A 33 10.63 5.75 -2.48
C GLY A 33 11.10 7.16 -2.18
N ASP A 34 10.51 8.16 -2.84
CA ASP A 34 10.85 9.56 -2.62
C ASP A 34 10.05 10.13 -1.45
N ASN A 35 8.77 9.82 -1.36
CA ASN A 35 7.93 10.37 -0.30
C ASN A 35 6.67 9.52 -0.11
N PRO A 36 6.57 8.74 0.99
CA PRO A 36 5.38 7.92 1.26
C PRO A 36 4.12 8.77 1.51
N PHE A 37 4.28 10.06 1.75
CA PHE A 37 3.16 10.98 1.95
C PHE A 37 2.92 11.88 0.73
N HIS A 38 3.42 11.47 -0.44
CA HIS A 38 3.18 12.22 -1.67
C HIS A 38 1.66 12.43 -1.88
N PRO A 39 1.22 13.64 -2.25
CA PRO A 39 -0.23 13.93 -2.37
C PRO A 39 -1.00 12.97 -3.28
N LEU A 40 -0.38 12.47 -4.34
CA LEU A 40 -1.03 11.52 -5.26
C LEU A 40 -1.37 10.19 -4.61
N LEU A 41 -0.71 9.84 -3.51
CA LEU A 41 -0.93 8.57 -2.81
C LEU A 41 -2.10 8.63 -1.83
N HIS A 42 -2.51 9.83 -1.43
CA HIS A 42 -3.56 10.02 -0.41
C HIS A 42 -3.31 9.16 0.83
N THR A 43 -2.06 9.13 1.28
CA THR A 43 -1.66 8.34 2.45
C THR A 43 -2.34 8.85 3.70
N LYS A 44 -2.89 7.93 4.49
CA LYS A 44 -3.52 8.29 5.75
C LYS A 44 -3.25 7.25 6.82
N LYS A 45 -3.22 7.73 8.07
CA LYS A 45 -3.09 6.88 9.25
C LYS A 45 -4.43 6.22 9.55
N LEU A 46 -4.39 4.94 9.89
CA LEU A 46 -5.60 4.19 10.23
C LEU A 46 -5.79 4.12 11.74
N GLY A 47 -7.03 3.89 12.16
CA GLY A 47 -7.37 3.75 13.57
C GLY A 47 -8.12 2.47 13.86
N GLY A 48 -8.66 2.32 15.09
CA GLY A 48 -9.41 1.14 15.49
C GLY A 48 -8.57 -0.11 15.42
N GLU A 49 -9.09 -1.14 14.76
CA GLU A 49 -8.42 -2.42 14.59
C GLU A 49 -7.13 -2.31 13.77
N PHE A 50 -6.99 -1.23 13.01
CA PHE A 50 -5.84 -1.00 12.15
C PHE A 50 -4.89 0.04 12.72
N ALA A 51 -4.99 0.32 14.02
CA ALA A 51 -4.11 1.29 14.67
C ALA A 51 -2.64 0.92 14.46
N GLY A 52 -1.83 1.90 14.11
CA GLY A 52 -0.41 1.67 13.81
C GLY A 52 -0.13 1.39 12.35
N LEU A 53 -1.17 1.22 11.54
CA LEU A 53 -1.04 0.98 10.10
C LEU A 53 -1.47 2.22 9.32
N TYR A 54 -1.09 2.22 8.03
CA TYR A 54 -1.40 3.30 7.11
C TYR A 54 -1.97 2.72 5.82
N SER A 55 -2.65 3.56 5.06
CA SER A 55 -3.09 3.15 3.73
C SER A 55 -2.71 4.21 2.71
N PHE A 56 -2.54 3.79 1.47
CA PHE A 56 -2.42 4.70 0.37
C PHE A 56 -3.22 4.20 -0.83
N ARG A 57 -3.48 5.12 -1.76
CA ARG A 57 -4.31 4.86 -2.93
C ARG A 57 -3.44 4.52 -4.13
N ILE A 58 -3.73 3.38 -4.79
CA ILE A 58 -3.14 3.06 -6.09
C ILE A 58 -3.97 3.72 -7.18
N THR A 59 -5.28 3.48 -7.12
CA THR A 59 -6.28 4.09 -7.98
C THR A 59 -7.43 4.51 -7.09
N ARG A 60 -8.46 5.10 -7.69
CA ARG A 60 -9.65 5.51 -6.95
C ARG A 60 -10.26 4.38 -6.14
N ASP A 61 -10.24 3.15 -6.67
CA ASP A 61 -10.93 2.02 -6.06
C ASP A 61 -10.03 1.06 -5.30
N TRP A 62 -8.70 1.17 -5.44
CA TRP A 62 -7.77 0.21 -4.86
C TRP A 62 -6.84 0.87 -3.86
N ARG A 63 -6.71 0.23 -2.69
CA ARG A 63 -5.90 0.72 -1.58
C ARG A 63 -4.89 -0.32 -1.14
N ILE A 64 -3.75 0.14 -0.63
CA ILE A 64 -2.77 -0.74 0.01
C ILE A 64 -2.67 -0.35 1.48
N ILE A 65 -2.69 -1.37 2.35
CA ILE A 65 -2.41 -1.19 3.77
C ILE A 65 -0.95 -1.56 3.98
N PHE A 66 -0.23 -0.69 4.70
CA PHE A 66 1.19 -0.90 4.97
C PHE A 66 1.56 -0.44 6.38
N GLN A 67 2.75 -0.84 6.82
CA GLN A 67 3.28 -0.37 8.09
C GLN A 67 4.70 0.15 7.90
N PHE A 68 5.06 1.15 8.70
CA PHE A 68 6.43 1.63 8.76
C PHE A 68 7.23 0.68 9.65
N MET A 69 8.41 0.31 9.19
CA MET A 69 9.35 -0.51 9.92
C MET A 69 10.65 0.26 10.13
N GLU A 70 11.56 -0.30 10.89
CA GLU A 70 12.86 0.32 11.12
C GLU A 70 13.68 0.43 9.84
N HIS A 71 14.70 1.29 9.86
CA HIS A 71 15.67 1.46 8.77
C HIS A 71 15.04 1.89 7.45
N GLU A 72 14.15 2.89 7.53
CA GLU A 72 13.50 3.45 6.34
C GLU A 72 12.84 2.38 5.48
N THR A 73 12.21 1.41 6.12
CA THR A 73 11.55 0.29 5.45
C THR A 73 10.05 0.37 5.66
N ILE A 74 9.28 0.09 4.62
CA ILE A 74 7.84 -0.12 4.73
C ILE A 74 7.51 -1.55 4.30
N ARG A 75 6.50 -2.10 4.92
CA ARG A 75 6.00 -3.43 4.61
C ARG A 75 4.59 -3.33 4.09
N LEU A 76 4.38 -3.80 2.87
CA LEU A 76 3.05 -3.86 2.27
C LEU A 76 2.35 -5.09 2.81
N LEU A 77 1.19 -4.90 3.42
CA LEU A 77 0.48 -5.97 4.11
C LEU A 77 -0.67 -6.55 3.31
N ARG A 78 -1.39 -5.70 2.59
CA ARG A 78 -2.59 -6.11 1.88
C ARG A 78 -2.97 -5.08 0.83
N VAL A 79 -3.52 -5.54 -0.28
CA VAL A 79 -4.13 -4.67 -1.28
C VAL A 79 -5.54 -5.16 -1.55
N GLY A 80 -6.47 -4.24 -1.74
CA GLY A 80 -7.85 -4.61 -2.02
C GLY A 80 -8.67 -3.42 -2.45
N ASP A 81 -9.90 -3.73 -2.82
CA ASP A 81 -10.91 -2.73 -3.14
C ASP A 81 -11.20 -1.89 -1.89
N ARG A 82 -11.48 -0.60 -2.08
CA ARG A 82 -11.74 0.31 -0.96
C ARG A 82 -12.86 -0.16 -0.02
N LYS A 83 -13.77 -1.00 -0.51
CA LYS A 83 -14.86 -1.54 0.31
C LYS A 83 -14.42 -2.73 1.15
N ASP A 84 -13.47 -3.51 0.65
CA ASP A 84 -13.10 -4.80 1.24
C ASP A 84 -11.76 -4.78 1.94
N VAL A 85 -10.88 -3.83 1.63
CA VAL A 85 -9.51 -3.83 2.14
C VAL A 85 -9.44 -3.74 3.67
N TYR A 86 -10.45 -3.14 4.27
CA TYR A 86 -10.55 -2.97 5.72
C TYR A 86 -11.40 -4.05 6.41
N SER A 87 -11.80 -5.06 5.68
CA SER A 87 -12.63 -6.15 6.24
C SER A 87 -11.79 -7.25 6.83
#